data_802d5c7d26d13a183bd98c39bd89e221
#
_entry.id   802d5c7d26d13a183bd98c39bd89e221
#
_cell.length_a   1.000
_cell.length_b   1.000
_cell.length_c   1.000
_cell.angle_alpha   90.00
_cell.angle_beta   90.00
_cell.angle_gamma   90.00
#
_symmetry.space_group_name_H-M   'P 1'
#
loop_
_entity.id
_entity.type
_entity.pdbx_description
1 polymer ?
#
loop_
_entity_poly.entity_id
_entity_poly.type
_entity_poly.pdbx_seq_one_letter_code
_entity_poly.pdbx_strand_id
1 'polypeptide(L)'
;MKRLDFSLLSVGELAAKLGVTSATIRRWCRAGKLTETLRTVGNHRRFASCPFSHLIKEEKRRSIGYARVSSHDQKSDLQSQIQRLKDSGCDEVISDLGSGLNCKKQGLKKLLEAIWSGTVSSLTLTHADRLLRFGKELVFNWCKQFNVSVRILDDPEGEAFETELVKDVITLMTVFSARLYGKRSWKNRRALQQTQANSLPAGN
;
A
#
# COMPACT_ATOMS: atom_id res chain seq x y z
N MET A 1 4.81 14.71 1.74
CA MET A 1 5.22 13.29 1.74
C MET A 1 5.89 12.99 3.09
N LYS A 2 5.16 12.47 4.09
CA LYS A 2 5.78 12.04 5.35
C LYS A 2 6.62 10.81 5.04
N ARG A 3 7.91 10.89 5.29
CA ARG A 3 8.82 9.74 5.25
C ARG A 3 8.29 8.71 6.24
N LEU A 4 8.21 7.46 5.82
CA LEU A 4 8.06 6.33 6.74
C LEU A 4 9.33 6.30 7.58
N ASP A 5 9.21 6.76 8.81
CA ASP A 5 10.32 6.80 9.76
C ASP A 5 10.54 5.37 10.27
N PHE A 6 11.48 4.67 9.66
CA PHE A 6 12.01 3.40 10.20
C PHE A 6 12.95 3.72 11.38
N SER A 7 12.46 4.48 12.35
CA SER A 7 13.26 4.81 13.51
C SER A 7 13.45 3.57 14.38
N LEU A 8 14.69 3.25 14.63
CA LEU A 8 15.08 2.19 15.55
C LEU A 8 15.03 2.72 16.98
N LEU A 9 14.11 2.20 17.77
CA LEU A 9 13.94 2.57 19.16
C LEU A 9 15.00 1.95 20.05
N SER A 10 15.54 2.71 20.99
CA SER A 10 16.32 2.20 22.11
C SER A 10 15.42 1.49 23.12
N VAL A 11 16.03 0.78 24.08
CA VAL A 11 15.31 0.15 25.19
C VAL A 11 14.49 1.18 25.99
N GLY A 12 15.01 2.40 26.19
CA GLY A 12 14.34 3.47 26.93
C GLY A 12 13.15 4.05 26.17
N GLU A 13 13.33 4.34 24.89
CA GLU A 13 12.27 4.86 24.02
C GLU A 13 11.13 3.84 23.86
N LEU A 14 11.47 2.56 23.70
CA LEU A 14 10.47 1.50 23.65
C LEU A 14 9.73 1.37 24.98
N ALA A 15 10.44 1.43 26.10
CA ALA A 15 9.83 1.38 27.43
C ALA A 15 8.85 2.54 27.66
N ALA A 16 9.23 3.77 27.29
CA ALA A 16 8.35 4.94 27.35
C ALA A 16 7.11 4.76 26.47
N LYS A 17 7.30 4.26 25.25
CA LYS A 17 6.21 4.03 24.28
C LYS A 17 5.22 2.96 24.73
N LEU A 18 5.67 1.94 25.44
CA LEU A 18 4.86 0.85 25.99
C LEU A 18 4.33 1.13 27.41
N GLY A 19 4.68 2.24 28.02
CA GLY A 19 4.27 2.59 29.37
C GLY A 19 4.86 1.67 30.44
N VAL A 20 6.04 1.08 30.19
CA VAL A 20 6.73 0.16 31.11
C VAL A 20 8.14 0.62 31.42
N THR A 21 8.82 -0.03 32.38
CA THR A 21 10.22 0.28 32.70
C THR A 21 11.19 -0.39 31.72
N SER A 22 12.37 0.21 31.54
CA SER A 22 13.46 -0.39 30.77
C SER A 22 13.90 -1.77 31.30
N ALA A 23 13.73 -2.01 32.61
CA ALA A 23 13.97 -3.31 33.24
C ALA A 23 12.96 -4.36 32.72
N THR A 24 11.70 -3.99 32.56
CA THR A 24 10.65 -4.86 32.01
C THR A 24 10.98 -5.27 30.56
N ILE A 25 11.40 -4.34 29.71
CA ILE A 25 11.84 -4.64 28.34
C ILE A 25 12.99 -5.64 28.34
N ARG A 26 14.02 -5.40 29.17
CA ARG A 26 15.16 -6.32 29.27
C ARG A 26 14.76 -7.72 29.76
N ARG A 27 13.79 -7.79 30.69
CA ARG A 27 13.22 -9.07 31.17
C ARG A 27 12.50 -9.81 30.07
N TRP A 28 11.67 -9.10 29.26
CA TRP A 28 10.97 -9.69 28.13
C TRP A 28 11.91 -10.21 27.06
N CYS A 29 13.00 -9.49 26.76
CA CYS A 29 14.03 -9.97 25.84
C CYS A 29 14.71 -11.23 26.36
N ARG A 30 15.05 -11.30 27.67
CA ARG A 30 15.64 -12.51 28.27
C ARG A 30 14.68 -13.69 28.27
N ALA A 31 13.38 -13.43 28.43
CA ALA A 31 12.35 -14.47 28.42
C ALA A 31 11.92 -14.88 26.98
N GLY A 32 12.55 -14.33 25.93
CA GLY A 32 12.19 -14.62 24.53
C GLY A 32 10.84 -14.04 24.09
N LYS A 33 10.18 -13.25 24.94
CA LYS A 33 8.88 -12.61 24.63
C LYS A 33 9.02 -11.40 23.71
N LEU A 34 10.21 -10.86 23.61
CA LEU A 34 10.53 -9.69 22.79
C LEU A 34 11.90 -9.90 22.15
N THR A 35 11.97 -9.79 20.82
CA THR A 35 13.21 -9.95 20.07
C THR A 35 13.68 -8.58 19.57
N GLU A 36 14.95 -8.27 19.78
CA GLU A 36 15.55 -7.07 19.20
C GLU A 36 15.70 -7.20 17.68
N THR A 37 15.53 -6.09 16.96
CA THR A 37 15.72 -6.04 15.49
C THR A 37 17.20 -6.12 15.14
N LEU A 38 18.04 -5.41 15.89
CA LEU A 38 19.50 -5.43 15.74
C LEU A 38 20.18 -4.96 17.02
N ARG A 39 21.51 -5.12 17.08
CA ARG A 39 22.38 -4.51 18.09
C ARG A 39 23.36 -3.55 17.45
N THR A 40 23.60 -2.44 18.11
CA THR A 40 24.66 -1.49 17.70
C THR A 40 26.03 -2.07 17.98
N VAL A 41 27.09 -1.45 17.43
CA VAL A 41 28.49 -1.83 17.70
C VAL A 41 28.82 -1.85 19.20
N GLY A 42 28.19 -0.96 20.00
CA GLY A 42 28.28 -0.95 21.46
C GLY A 42 27.34 -1.95 22.17
N ASN A 43 26.86 -2.97 21.47
CA ASN A 43 25.97 -4.04 21.97
C ASN A 43 24.62 -3.56 22.56
N HIS A 44 24.18 -2.33 22.20
CA HIS A 44 22.88 -1.80 22.61
C HIS A 44 21.75 -2.34 21.71
N ARG A 45 20.69 -2.87 22.34
CA ARG A 45 19.50 -3.36 21.63
C ARG A 45 18.76 -2.22 20.94
N ARG A 46 18.31 -2.49 19.71
CA ARG A 46 17.46 -1.61 18.92
C ARG A 46 16.25 -2.40 18.43
N PHE A 47 15.10 -1.72 18.42
CA PHE A 47 13.80 -2.30 18.09
C PHE A 47 13.18 -1.47 16.96
N ALA A 48 12.69 -2.11 15.90
CA ALA A 48 11.93 -1.41 14.89
C ALA A 48 10.62 -0.86 15.51
N SER A 49 10.26 0.36 15.20
CA SER A 49 9.06 0.98 15.77
C SER A 49 7.74 0.30 15.34
N CYS A 50 7.80 -0.50 14.30
CA CYS A 50 6.65 -1.09 13.64
C CYS A 50 6.06 -2.36 14.31
N PRO A 51 6.83 -3.37 14.76
CA PRO A 51 6.26 -4.63 15.27
C PRO A 51 5.50 -4.51 16.58
N PHE A 52 5.52 -3.35 17.24
CA PHE A 52 5.00 -3.18 18.61
C PHE A 52 3.64 -2.50 18.69
N SER A 53 3.08 -2.08 17.56
CA SER A 53 1.75 -1.45 17.55
C SER A 53 0.66 -2.38 18.12
N HIS A 54 0.80 -3.69 17.95
CA HIS A 54 -0.13 -4.68 18.49
C HIS A 54 0.06 -4.97 20.01
N LEU A 55 1.17 -4.53 20.62
CA LEU A 55 1.44 -4.67 22.06
C LEU A 55 1.01 -3.44 22.88
N ILE A 56 0.70 -2.34 22.22
CA ILE A 56 0.30 -1.08 22.85
C ILE A 56 -1.21 -1.04 22.90
N LYS A 57 -1.80 -1.31 24.09
CA LYS A 57 -3.24 -1.25 24.41
C LYS A 57 -4.14 -1.88 23.33
N GLU A 58 -5.05 -2.72 23.72
CA GLU A 58 -6.22 -3.10 22.94
C GLU A 58 -7.10 -1.87 22.65
N GLU A 59 -6.65 -0.96 21.82
CA GLU A 59 -7.58 -0.13 21.07
C GLU A 59 -8.41 -1.10 20.24
N LYS A 60 -9.72 -1.05 20.40
CA LYS A 60 -10.68 -1.89 19.71
C LYS A 60 -10.36 -1.86 18.21
N ARG A 61 -9.68 -2.90 17.73
CA ARG A 61 -9.31 -3.02 16.31
C ARG A 61 -10.59 -3.05 15.50
N ARG A 62 -10.60 -2.32 14.37
CA ARG A 62 -11.79 -2.14 13.53
C ARG A 62 -11.79 -3.09 12.35
N SER A 63 -12.98 -3.51 11.95
CA SER A 63 -13.23 -4.18 10.68
C SER A 63 -13.33 -3.15 9.57
N ILE A 64 -12.46 -3.20 8.56
CA ILE A 64 -12.46 -2.24 7.45
C ILE A 64 -12.89 -2.94 6.17
N GLY A 65 -13.89 -2.37 5.49
CA GLY A 65 -14.26 -2.72 4.13
C GLY A 65 -13.51 -1.82 3.13
N TYR A 66 -13.11 -2.38 1.98
CA TYR A 66 -12.52 -1.59 0.91
C TYR A 66 -13.27 -1.81 -0.40
N ALA A 67 -13.72 -0.71 -1.01
CA ALA A 67 -14.45 -0.68 -2.27
C ALA A 67 -13.70 0.12 -3.33
N ARG A 68 -13.80 -0.26 -4.61
CA ARG A 68 -13.19 0.45 -5.72
C ARG A 68 -13.96 0.30 -7.01
N VAL A 69 -14.05 1.38 -7.77
CA VAL A 69 -14.47 1.37 -9.17
C VAL A 69 -13.46 2.12 -10.04
N SER A 70 -13.41 1.79 -11.32
CA SER A 70 -12.41 2.32 -12.24
C SER A 70 -12.74 3.73 -12.74
N SER A 71 -14.03 4.06 -12.89
CA SER A 71 -14.51 5.32 -13.48
C SER A 71 -15.69 5.92 -12.72
N HIS A 72 -15.95 7.19 -13.00
CA HIS A 72 -17.08 7.93 -12.41
C HIS A 72 -18.45 7.37 -12.81
N ASP A 73 -18.57 6.73 -13.97
CA ASP A 73 -19.81 6.18 -14.48
C ASP A 73 -20.29 4.97 -13.64
N GLN A 74 -19.41 4.37 -12.89
CA GLN A 74 -19.67 3.22 -12.01
C GLN A 74 -20.03 3.62 -10.57
N LYS A 75 -20.57 4.82 -10.35
CA LYS A 75 -20.94 5.28 -8.99
C LYS A 75 -22.02 4.42 -8.35
N SER A 76 -22.98 3.90 -9.10
CA SER A 76 -23.99 2.95 -8.62
C SER A 76 -23.35 1.68 -8.09
N ASP A 77 -22.38 1.14 -8.82
CA ASP A 77 -21.64 -0.07 -8.42
C ASP A 77 -20.82 0.17 -7.17
N LEU A 78 -20.20 1.35 -7.05
CA LEU A 78 -19.48 1.73 -5.84
C LEU A 78 -20.40 1.79 -4.63
N GLN A 79 -21.59 2.38 -4.78
CA GLN A 79 -22.58 2.44 -3.69
C GLN A 79 -23.06 1.04 -3.29
N SER A 80 -23.31 0.16 -4.26
CA SER A 80 -23.68 -1.22 -4.02
C SER A 80 -22.59 -1.98 -3.27
N GLN A 81 -21.30 -1.81 -3.65
CA GLN A 81 -20.17 -2.39 -2.94
C GLN A 81 -20.10 -1.88 -1.50
N ILE A 82 -20.22 -0.56 -1.29
CA ILE A 82 -20.19 0.06 0.04
C ILE A 82 -21.32 -0.50 0.93
N GLN A 83 -22.54 -0.60 0.38
CA GLN A 83 -23.68 -1.13 1.13
C GLN A 83 -23.45 -2.59 1.54
N ARG A 84 -23.00 -3.44 0.63
CA ARG A 84 -22.69 -4.86 0.90
C ARG A 84 -21.59 -5.01 1.96
N LEU A 85 -20.57 -4.16 1.94
CA LEU A 85 -19.51 -4.16 2.94
C LEU A 85 -20.05 -3.74 4.32
N LYS A 86 -20.94 -2.75 4.39
CA LYS A 86 -21.62 -2.36 5.64
C LYS A 86 -22.49 -3.49 6.17
N ASP A 87 -23.29 -4.12 5.31
CA ASP A 87 -24.16 -5.22 5.67
C ASP A 87 -23.38 -6.46 6.15
N SER A 88 -22.14 -6.62 5.69
CA SER A 88 -21.21 -7.67 6.16
C SER A 88 -20.60 -7.41 7.54
N GLY A 89 -20.92 -6.28 8.17
CA GLY A 89 -20.48 -5.91 9.52
C GLY A 89 -19.14 -5.16 9.58
N CYS A 90 -18.75 -4.44 8.53
CA CYS A 90 -17.58 -3.57 8.58
C CYS A 90 -17.87 -2.31 9.41
N ASP A 91 -16.98 -1.99 10.35
CA ASP A 91 -17.06 -0.76 11.16
C ASP A 91 -16.83 0.50 10.33
N GLU A 92 -15.96 0.40 9.31
CA GLU A 92 -15.60 1.49 8.41
C GLU A 92 -15.47 0.96 6.98
N VAL A 93 -15.90 1.75 5.99
CA VAL A 93 -15.70 1.42 4.58
C VAL A 93 -14.89 2.53 3.91
N ILE A 94 -13.73 2.16 3.40
CA ILE A 94 -12.86 3.04 2.60
C ILE A 94 -13.17 2.79 1.13
N SER A 95 -13.31 3.85 0.35
CA SER A 95 -13.57 3.74 -1.08
C SER A 95 -12.61 4.56 -1.90
N ASP A 96 -12.27 4.06 -3.08
CA ASP A 96 -11.44 4.75 -4.07
C ASP A 96 -12.09 4.75 -5.45
N LEU A 97 -11.78 5.79 -6.21
CA LEU A 97 -12.08 5.88 -7.63
C LEU A 97 -10.78 5.82 -8.41
N GLY A 98 -10.68 4.91 -9.36
CA GLY A 98 -9.52 4.77 -10.24
C GLY A 98 -9.12 3.34 -10.52
N SER A 99 -8.28 3.15 -11.53
CA SER A 99 -7.80 1.84 -11.99
C SER A 99 -7.16 1.01 -10.88
N GLY A 100 -7.33 -0.31 -10.96
CA GLY A 100 -6.66 -1.29 -10.12
C GLY A 100 -5.13 -1.28 -10.24
N LEU A 101 -4.59 -0.69 -11.30
CA LEU A 101 -3.15 -0.51 -11.51
C LEU A 101 -2.55 0.65 -10.70
N ASN A 102 -3.37 1.58 -10.23
CA ASN A 102 -2.90 2.74 -9.49
C ASN A 102 -2.73 2.43 -8.00
N CYS A 103 -1.48 2.27 -7.55
CA CYS A 103 -1.15 2.07 -6.14
C CYS A 103 -1.10 3.39 -5.32
N LYS A 104 -1.29 4.57 -5.94
CA LYS A 104 -1.20 5.88 -5.28
C LYS A 104 -2.56 6.41 -4.80
N LYS A 105 -3.60 5.57 -4.82
CA LYS A 105 -4.95 5.94 -4.38
C LYS A 105 -4.97 6.32 -2.91
N GLN A 106 -5.76 7.33 -2.57
CA GLN A 106 -5.84 7.89 -1.20
C GLN A 106 -6.43 6.90 -0.20
N GLY A 107 -7.49 6.19 -0.58
CA GLY A 107 -8.13 5.20 0.27
C GLY A 107 -7.24 3.99 0.49
N LEU A 108 -6.56 3.49 -0.55
CA LEU A 108 -5.57 2.42 -0.41
C LEU A 108 -4.45 2.81 0.55
N LYS A 109 -3.96 4.06 0.44
CA LYS A 109 -2.93 4.57 1.35
C LYS A 109 -3.42 4.62 2.80
N LYS A 110 -4.64 5.11 3.05
CA LYS A 110 -5.28 5.12 4.37
C LYS A 110 -5.42 3.70 4.93
N LEU A 111 -5.86 2.75 4.11
CA LEU A 111 -5.97 1.35 4.50
C LEU A 111 -4.62 0.78 4.93
N LEU A 112 -3.57 0.98 4.13
CA LEU A 112 -2.23 0.49 4.46
C LEU A 112 -1.66 1.16 5.72
N GLU A 113 -1.91 2.45 5.93
CA GLU A 113 -1.53 3.17 7.16
C GLU A 113 -2.29 2.63 8.39
N ALA A 114 -3.57 2.30 8.25
CA ALA A 114 -4.38 1.71 9.32
C ALA A 114 -3.91 0.28 9.67
N ILE A 115 -3.58 -0.54 8.67
CA ILE A 115 -2.98 -1.87 8.89
C ILE A 115 -1.63 -1.72 9.61
N TRP A 116 -0.79 -0.81 9.13
CA TRP A 116 0.52 -0.54 9.72
C TRP A 116 0.44 -0.06 11.17
N SER A 117 -0.54 0.76 11.51
CA SER A 117 -0.76 1.24 12.89
C SER A 117 -1.37 0.18 13.80
N GLY A 118 -1.74 -1.01 13.27
CA GLY A 118 -2.30 -2.11 14.05
C GLY A 118 -3.76 -1.88 14.49
N THR A 119 -4.45 -0.91 13.91
CA THR A 119 -5.84 -0.56 14.28
C THR A 119 -6.90 -1.39 13.55
N VAL A 120 -6.49 -2.29 12.63
CA VAL A 120 -7.37 -3.12 11.82
C VAL A 120 -7.39 -4.55 12.33
N SER A 121 -8.59 -5.11 12.53
CA SER A 121 -8.79 -6.52 12.87
C SER A 121 -9.05 -7.39 11.64
N SER A 122 -9.82 -6.85 10.69
CA SER A 122 -10.16 -7.55 9.45
C SER A 122 -10.29 -6.59 8.28
N LEU A 123 -9.90 -7.05 7.11
CA LEU A 123 -10.12 -6.41 5.82
C LEU A 123 -11.16 -7.21 5.04
N THR A 124 -12.26 -6.59 4.68
CA THR A 124 -13.32 -7.21 3.88
C THR A 124 -13.37 -6.57 2.50
N LEU A 125 -13.42 -7.40 1.47
CA LEU A 125 -13.50 -7.02 0.06
C LEU A 125 -14.74 -7.67 -0.57
N THR A 126 -15.36 -7.01 -1.52
CA THR A 126 -16.38 -7.68 -2.34
C THR A 126 -15.73 -8.71 -3.27
N HIS A 127 -14.65 -8.32 -3.95
CA HIS A 127 -13.81 -9.18 -4.79
C HIS A 127 -12.33 -8.87 -4.55
N ALA A 128 -11.46 -9.85 -4.73
CA ALA A 128 -10.02 -9.69 -4.48
C ALA A 128 -9.35 -8.63 -5.38
N ASP A 129 -9.85 -8.42 -6.60
CA ASP A 129 -9.36 -7.43 -7.56
C ASP A 129 -9.75 -5.98 -7.21
N ARG A 130 -10.70 -5.77 -6.28
CA ARG A 130 -11.05 -4.43 -5.80
C ARG A 130 -9.89 -3.77 -5.06
N LEU A 131 -9.04 -4.54 -4.44
CA LEU A 131 -7.86 -4.02 -3.75
C LEU A 131 -6.82 -3.48 -4.74
N LEU A 132 -6.23 -4.39 -5.52
CA LEU A 132 -5.24 -4.12 -6.56
C LEU A 132 -5.38 -5.15 -7.67
N ARG A 133 -5.16 -4.75 -8.93
CA ARG A 133 -5.14 -5.65 -10.06
C ARG A 133 -3.93 -6.58 -10.01
N PHE A 134 -2.77 -6.02 -9.65
CA PHE A 134 -1.52 -6.76 -9.44
C PHE A 134 -0.95 -6.47 -8.07
N GLY A 135 -0.32 -7.47 -7.46
CA GLY A 135 0.32 -7.33 -6.15
C GLY A 135 -0.63 -7.39 -4.95
N LYS A 136 -1.88 -7.84 -5.11
CA LYS A 136 -2.80 -8.09 -3.99
C LYS A 136 -2.22 -9.06 -2.96
N GLU A 137 -1.45 -10.04 -3.41
CA GLU A 137 -0.76 -11.02 -2.58
C GLU A 137 0.22 -10.36 -1.62
N LEU A 138 0.89 -9.29 -2.04
CA LEU A 138 1.77 -8.51 -1.17
C LEU A 138 0.99 -7.89 -0.01
N VAL A 139 -0.19 -7.30 -0.31
CA VAL A 139 -1.04 -6.70 0.72
C VAL A 139 -1.64 -7.78 1.63
N PHE A 140 -2.01 -8.94 1.09
CA PHE A 140 -2.51 -10.06 1.90
C PHE A 140 -1.44 -10.62 2.83
N ASN A 141 -0.21 -10.76 2.36
CA ASN A 141 0.93 -11.15 3.18
C ASN A 141 1.18 -10.11 4.28
N TRP A 142 1.04 -8.83 3.96
CA TRP A 142 1.13 -7.76 4.93
C TRP A 142 0.00 -7.86 5.98
N CYS A 143 -1.25 -8.06 5.57
CA CYS A 143 -2.36 -8.31 6.49
C CYS A 143 -2.04 -9.46 7.44
N LYS A 144 -1.53 -10.58 6.91
CA LYS A 144 -1.11 -11.73 7.72
C LYS A 144 -0.04 -11.37 8.76
N GLN A 145 0.96 -10.56 8.38
CA GLN A 145 2.03 -10.12 9.27
C GLN A 145 1.51 -9.27 10.45
N PHE A 146 0.43 -8.50 10.23
CA PHE A 146 -0.20 -7.65 11.25
C PHE A 146 -1.42 -8.32 11.93
N ASN A 147 -1.62 -9.62 11.76
CA ASN A 147 -2.76 -10.36 12.27
C ASN A 147 -4.12 -9.72 11.85
N VAL A 148 -4.21 -9.30 10.58
CA VAL A 148 -5.45 -8.82 9.95
C VAL A 148 -6.03 -9.96 9.14
N SER A 149 -7.25 -10.40 9.48
CA SER A 149 -7.97 -11.41 8.70
C SER A 149 -8.51 -10.80 7.41
N VAL A 150 -8.32 -11.48 6.27
CA VAL A 150 -8.87 -11.04 4.98
C VAL A 150 -10.11 -11.87 4.65
N ARG A 151 -11.23 -11.19 4.34
CA ARG A 151 -12.50 -11.80 3.93
C ARG A 151 -12.87 -11.29 2.54
N ILE A 152 -13.26 -12.19 1.64
CA ILE A 152 -13.78 -11.88 0.32
C ILE A 152 -15.24 -12.36 0.32
N LEU A 153 -16.18 -11.48 -0.04
CA LEU A 153 -17.62 -11.76 0.06
C LEU A 153 -18.12 -12.56 -1.14
N ASP A 154 -17.59 -12.23 -2.32
CA ASP A 154 -17.97 -12.89 -3.57
C ASP A 154 -16.75 -13.47 -4.25
N ASP A 155 -16.91 -14.70 -4.67
CA ASP A 155 -16.02 -15.35 -5.60
C ASP A 155 -16.88 -15.91 -6.73
N PRO A 156 -17.27 -15.09 -7.72
CA PRO A 156 -16.93 -15.42 -9.09
C PRO A 156 -16.53 -14.18 -9.90
N GLU A 157 -15.56 -14.36 -10.75
CA GLU A 157 -15.19 -13.47 -11.83
C GLU A 157 -16.39 -13.32 -12.78
N GLY A 158 -17.09 -12.18 -12.74
CA GLY A 158 -18.18 -11.87 -13.64
C GLY A 158 -17.74 -11.03 -14.85
N GLU A 159 -18.60 -10.86 -15.86
CA GLU A 159 -18.37 -10.07 -17.08
C GLU A 159 -17.83 -8.64 -16.81
N ALA A 160 -18.18 -8.03 -15.69
CA ALA A 160 -17.65 -6.73 -15.27
C ALA A 160 -16.14 -6.77 -14.99
N PHE A 161 -15.59 -7.91 -14.52
CA PHE A 161 -14.17 -8.11 -14.29
C PHE A 161 -13.38 -8.10 -15.59
N GLU A 162 -13.83 -8.86 -16.61
CA GLU A 162 -13.16 -8.93 -17.91
C GLU A 162 -13.14 -7.58 -18.61
N THR A 163 -14.26 -6.85 -18.58
CA THR A 163 -14.34 -5.52 -19.17
C THR A 163 -13.39 -4.53 -18.50
N GLU A 164 -13.26 -4.53 -17.17
CA GLU A 164 -12.29 -3.72 -16.46
C GLU A 164 -10.85 -4.12 -16.76
N LEU A 165 -10.56 -5.44 -16.83
CA LEU A 165 -9.25 -5.95 -17.16
C LEU A 165 -8.80 -5.50 -18.55
N VAL A 166 -9.67 -5.60 -19.54
CA VAL A 166 -9.40 -5.12 -20.91
C VAL A 166 -9.09 -3.61 -20.91
N LYS A 167 -9.88 -2.79 -20.21
CA LYS A 167 -9.61 -1.33 -20.09
C LYS A 167 -8.26 -1.06 -19.41
N ASP A 168 -7.92 -1.78 -18.37
CA ASP A 168 -6.64 -1.66 -17.66
C ASP A 168 -5.46 -2.03 -18.59
N VAL A 169 -5.58 -3.10 -19.38
CA VAL A 169 -4.57 -3.51 -20.36
C VAL A 169 -4.41 -2.46 -21.46
N ILE A 170 -5.50 -1.95 -22.02
CA ILE A 170 -5.47 -0.87 -23.04
C ILE A 170 -4.77 0.36 -22.47
N THR A 171 -5.08 0.75 -21.25
CA THR A 171 -4.44 1.88 -20.56
C THR A 171 -2.94 1.66 -20.41
N LEU A 172 -2.51 0.48 -19.98
CA LEU A 172 -1.10 0.11 -19.86
C LEU A 172 -0.39 0.18 -21.22
N MET A 173 -0.98 -0.40 -22.26
CA MET A 173 -0.44 -0.39 -23.63
C MET A 173 -0.33 1.03 -24.18
N THR A 174 -1.31 1.89 -23.91
CA THR A 174 -1.29 3.29 -24.32
C THR A 174 -0.15 4.07 -23.65
N VAL A 175 0.02 3.93 -22.33
CA VAL A 175 1.12 4.56 -21.59
C VAL A 175 2.49 4.04 -22.06
N PHE A 176 2.60 2.74 -22.29
CA PHE A 176 3.82 2.12 -22.78
C PHE A 176 4.18 2.63 -24.19
N SER A 177 3.22 2.65 -25.09
CA SER A 177 3.37 3.16 -26.47
C SER A 177 3.77 4.63 -26.46
N ALA A 178 3.09 5.48 -25.69
CA ALA A 178 3.43 6.90 -25.55
C ALA A 178 4.88 7.12 -25.07
N ARG A 179 5.34 6.31 -24.12
CA ARG A 179 6.74 6.38 -23.63
C ARG A 179 7.76 5.92 -24.67
N LEU A 180 7.45 4.87 -25.44
CA LEU A 180 8.32 4.40 -26.51
C LEU A 180 8.45 5.42 -27.63
N TYR A 181 7.33 5.95 -28.10
CA TYR A 181 7.29 6.96 -29.18
C TYR A 181 7.89 8.30 -28.70
N GLY A 182 7.64 8.70 -27.48
CA GLY A 182 8.24 9.90 -26.89
C GLY A 182 9.77 9.82 -26.84
N LYS A 183 10.34 8.67 -26.44
CA LYS A 183 11.80 8.47 -26.47
C LYS A 183 12.39 8.50 -27.89
N ARG A 184 11.71 7.90 -28.89
CA ARG A 184 12.12 7.93 -30.29
C ARG A 184 12.08 9.37 -30.87
N SER A 185 11.00 10.08 -30.63
CA SER A 185 10.85 11.47 -31.08
C SER A 185 11.93 12.39 -30.50
N TRP A 186 12.28 12.22 -29.22
CA TRP A 186 13.34 13.00 -28.57
C TRP A 186 14.73 12.68 -29.13
N LYS A 187 15.04 11.38 -29.39
CA LYS A 187 16.30 10.98 -30.06
C LYS A 187 16.40 11.54 -31.47
N ASN A 188 15.33 11.49 -32.26
CA ASN A 188 15.32 12.01 -33.62
C ASN A 188 15.47 13.55 -33.65
N ARG A 189 14.83 14.27 -32.72
CA ARG A 189 15.00 15.72 -32.57
C ARG A 189 16.44 16.11 -32.23
N ARG A 190 17.07 15.38 -31.33
CA ARG A 190 18.49 15.61 -30.95
C ARG A 190 19.44 15.32 -32.11
N ALA A 191 19.21 14.25 -32.86
CA ALA A 191 20.00 13.93 -34.05
C ALA A 191 19.90 15.02 -35.13
N LEU A 192 18.69 15.52 -35.41
CA LEU A 192 18.47 16.62 -36.35
C LEU A 192 19.15 17.91 -35.91
N GLN A 193 19.11 18.25 -34.63
CA GLN A 193 19.81 19.43 -34.11
C GLN A 193 21.32 19.32 -34.22
N GLN A 194 21.90 18.14 -33.98
CA GLN A 194 23.33 17.90 -34.15
C GLN A 194 23.78 17.97 -35.63
N THR A 195 22.96 17.49 -36.53
CA THR A 195 23.21 17.55 -37.99
C THR A 195 23.17 19.00 -38.47
N GLN A 196 22.21 19.81 -38.00
CA GLN A 196 22.10 21.23 -38.33
C GLN A 196 23.26 22.06 -37.74
N ALA A 197 23.72 21.75 -36.53
CA ALA A 197 24.85 22.42 -35.91
C ALA A 197 26.20 22.15 -36.65
N ASN A 198 26.34 20.94 -37.21
CA ASN A 198 27.52 20.56 -37.98
C ASN A 198 27.52 21.03 -39.45
N SER A 199 26.37 21.51 -39.95
CA SER A 199 26.22 21.98 -41.33
C SER A 199 26.38 23.52 -41.49
N LEU A 200 26.62 24.27 -40.42
CA LEU A 200 26.95 25.69 -40.51
C LEU A 200 28.39 25.83 -40.94
N PRO A 201 28.70 26.46 -42.12
CA PRO A 201 30.07 26.71 -42.52
C PRO A 201 30.73 27.67 -41.54
N ALA A 202 31.97 27.32 -41.14
CA ALA A 202 32.82 28.22 -40.39
C ALA A 202 32.95 29.52 -41.18
N GLY A 203 32.30 30.58 -40.71
CA GLY A 203 32.36 31.88 -41.32
C GLY A 203 33.80 32.39 -41.32
N ASN A 204 34.25 32.78 -42.51
CA ASN A 204 35.49 33.56 -42.74
C ASN A 204 35.37 34.94 -42.10
#